data_0efdd8f5f6891a7b8fcb621872443250
#
_entry.id   0efdd8f5f6891a7b8fcb621872443250
#
_cell.length_a   1.000
_cell.length_b   1.000
_cell.length_c   1.000
_cell.angle_alpha   90.00
_cell.angle_beta   90.00
_cell.angle_gamma   90.00
#
_symmetry.space_group_name_H-M   'P 1'
#
loop_
_entity.id
_entity.type
_entity.pdbx_description
1 polymer ?
#
loop_
_entity_poly.entity_id
_entity_poly.type
_entity_poly.pdbx_seq_one_letter_code
_entity_poly.pdbx_strand_id
1 'polypeptide(L)'
;PELGLDSLDTQEAIDDNTDFSETLGVIKYDLEQFCGVNNTSKSEKPGKFPSFIPKTDQPRIQNLPHLFTTNKEDTFEETLKLDGSSMTCYKVSSSSTLLQKFLSLFGIKAPTTKFGVCSRNVDLKRTANTVMTFNNEGKESVYDQSDFWATAIKLDLANRVPVGYAIQGELIGPKIQANHEKVTELQYYVFDVFNISEQCYLLPQERRDFCHTLGIPH
;
A
#
# COMPACT_ATOMS: atom_id res chain seq x y z
N PRO A 1 -26.62 -2.03 -33.00
CA PRO A 1 -26.94 -3.11 -32.07
C PRO A 1 -27.88 -2.54 -31.01
N GLU A 2 -29.14 -2.90 -31.14
CA GLU A 2 -30.17 -2.54 -30.18
C GLU A 2 -29.82 -3.25 -28.88
N LEU A 3 -29.64 -2.48 -27.82
CA LEU A 3 -29.50 -3.00 -26.47
C LEU A 3 -30.81 -3.71 -26.15
N GLY A 4 -30.78 -5.00 -25.96
CA GLY A 4 -31.96 -5.84 -25.66
C GLY A 4 -32.60 -5.51 -24.31
N LEU A 5 -33.07 -4.27 -24.19
CA LEU A 5 -33.79 -3.78 -23.00
C LEU A 5 -35.29 -4.15 -23.04
N ASP A 6 -35.76 -4.74 -24.14
CA ASP A 6 -37.16 -5.11 -24.32
C ASP A 6 -37.60 -6.34 -23.47
N SER A 7 -36.67 -6.98 -22.75
CA SER A 7 -36.99 -8.12 -21.91
C SER A 7 -36.99 -7.80 -20.39
N LEU A 8 -36.72 -6.57 -20.01
CA LEU A 8 -36.89 -6.12 -18.63
C LEU A 8 -38.38 -5.80 -18.43
N ASP A 9 -39.04 -6.65 -17.65
CA ASP A 9 -40.43 -6.43 -17.23
C ASP A 9 -40.48 -5.12 -16.44
N THR A 10 -40.97 -4.05 -17.08
CA THR A 10 -40.83 -2.66 -16.68
C THR A 10 -41.67 -2.26 -15.46
N GLN A 11 -42.12 -3.19 -14.66
CA GLN A 11 -42.98 -2.92 -13.48
C GLN A 11 -42.31 -3.13 -12.12
N GLU A 12 -41.10 -3.66 -12.04
CA GLU A 12 -40.35 -3.57 -10.78
C GLU A 12 -39.60 -2.25 -10.74
N ALA A 13 -39.88 -1.46 -9.70
CA ALA A 13 -39.19 -0.21 -9.47
C ALA A 13 -37.69 -0.47 -9.43
N ILE A 14 -36.97 0.10 -10.41
CA ILE A 14 -35.52 0.07 -10.42
C ILE A 14 -35.07 0.83 -9.17
N ASP A 15 -34.54 0.12 -8.20
CA ASP A 15 -33.90 0.70 -7.02
C ASP A 15 -32.54 1.30 -7.44
N ASP A 16 -32.18 2.45 -6.86
CA ASP A 16 -30.88 3.12 -7.10
C ASP A 16 -29.67 2.20 -6.79
N ASN A 17 -29.88 1.08 -6.12
CA ASN A 17 -28.86 0.08 -5.81
C ASN A 17 -28.88 -1.14 -6.73
N THR A 18 -29.73 -1.19 -7.77
CA THR A 18 -29.79 -2.34 -8.69
C THR A 18 -28.48 -2.43 -9.49
N ASP A 19 -27.78 -3.55 -9.35
CA ASP A 19 -26.55 -3.80 -10.11
C ASP A 19 -26.87 -4.41 -11.48
N PHE A 20 -26.70 -3.61 -12.53
CA PHE A 20 -26.88 -4.01 -13.92
C PHE A 20 -25.61 -4.57 -14.58
N SER A 21 -24.53 -4.74 -13.84
CA SER A 21 -23.23 -5.15 -14.40
C SER A 21 -23.34 -6.43 -15.22
N GLU A 22 -24.05 -7.43 -14.72
CA GLU A 22 -24.23 -8.70 -15.41
C GLU A 22 -25.07 -8.56 -16.68
N THR A 23 -26.20 -7.83 -16.61
CA THR A 23 -27.11 -7.59 -17.73
C THR A 23 -26.46 -6.80 -18.86
N LEU A 24 -25.61 -5.81 -18.51
CA LEU A 24 -24.90 -4.97 -19.46
C LEU A 24 -23.54 -5.57 -19.88
N GLY A 25 -23.16 -6.73 -19.36
CA GLY A 25 -21.87 -7.35 -19.64
C GLY A 25 -20.68 -6.48 -19.16
N VAL A 26 -20.89 -5.65 -18.14
CA VAL A 26 -19.83 -4.81 -17.58
C VAL A 26 -18.92 -5.68 -16.71
N ILE A 27 -17.69 -5.83 -17.15
CA ILE A 27 -16.67 -6.57 -16.40
C ILE A 27 -15.70 -5.54 -15.81
N LYS A 28 -15.45 -5.65 -14.51
CA LYS A 28 -14.41 -4.83 -13.88
C LYS A 28 -13.08 -5.14 -14.56
N TYR A 29 -12.49 -4.11 -15.18
CA TYR A 29 -11.19 -4.24 -15.82
C TYR A 29 -10.14 -4.52 -14.76
N ASP A 30 -9.60 -5.73 -14.78
CA ASP A 30 -8.47 -6.14 -13.94
C ASP A 30 -7.24 -6.25 -14.82
N LEU A 31 -6.32 -5.31 -14.64
CA LEU A 31 -5.06 -5.26 -15.41
C LEU A 31 -4.25 -6.56 -15.28
N GLU A 32 -4.37 -7.26 -14.16
CA GLU A 32 -3.65 -8.51 -13.90
C GLU A 32 -4.19 -9.68 -14.72
N GLN A 33 -5.47 -9.65 -15.12
CA GLN A 33 -6.08 -10.69 -15.96
C GLN A 33 -5.80 -10.48 -17.45
N PHE A 34 -5.66 -9.22 -17.89
CA PHE A 34 -5.54 -8.87 -19.31
C PHE A 34 -4.08 -8.62 -19.75
N CYS A 35 -3.21 -8.21 -18.86
CA CYS A 35 -1.79 -8.22 -19.15
C CYS A 35 -1.25 -9.64 -19.01
N GLY A 36 -1.47 -10.45 -20.02
CA GLY A 36 -0.72 -11.69 -20.23
C GLY A 36 0.76 -11.31 -20.33
N VAL A 37 1.44 -11.40 -19.19
CA VAL A 37 2.85 -11.04 -19.08
C VAL A 37 3.65 -12.08 -19.84
N ASN A 38 3.91 -11.83 -21.12
CA ASN A 38 5.02 -12.42 -21.84
C ASN A 38 6.33 -11.79 -21.33
N ASN A 39 6.64 -12.00 -20.06
CA ASN A 39 7.93 -11.65 -19.48
C ASN A 39 8.78 -12.91 -19.36
N THR A 40 9.71 -13.03 -20.26
CA THR A 40 10.80 -14.01 -20.31
C THR A 40 11.85 -13.83 -19.22
N SER A 41 11.61 -13.01 -18.21
CA SER A 41 12.44 -12.98 -16.99
C SER A 41 11.69 -13.71 -15.87
N LYS A 42 12.36 -14.67 -15.24
CA LYS A 42 11.91 -15.40 -14.05
C LYS A 42 11.82 -14.46 -12.82
N SER A 43 11.12 -13.35 -12.93
CA SER A 43 10.74 -12.55 -11.76
C SER A 43 9.62 -13.31 -11.06
N GLU A 44 9.85 -13.71 -9.83
CA GLU A 44 8.81 -14.30 -9.01
C GLU A 44 7.57 -13.39 -8.96
N LYS A 45 6.40 -13.95 -9.20
CA LYS A 45 5.14 -13.18 -9.22
C LYS A 45 4.98 -12.39 -7.93
N PRO A 46 4.57 -11.12 -8.00
CA PRO A 46 4.28 -10.33 -6.82
C PRO A 46 3.19 -11.01 -5.97
N GLY A 47 3.25 -10.82 -4.65
CA GLY A 47 2.25 -11.36 -3.72
C GLY A 47 0.96 -10.55 -3.73
N LYS A 48 -0.14 -11.14 -3.27
CA LYS A 48 -1.35 -10.34 -2.98
C LYS A 48 -1.08 -9.42 -1.81
N PHE A 49 -1.73 -8.25 -1.81
CA PHE A 49 -1.71 -7.33 -0.66
C PHE A 49 -2.14 -8.07 0.62
N PRO A 50 -1.44 -7.90 1.75
CA PRO A 50 -1.74 -8.62 2.99
C PRO A 50 -3.17 -8.35 3.48
N SER A 51 -3.94 -9.42 3.71
CA SER A 51 -5.35 -9.31 4.14
C SER A 51 -5.53 -8.79 5.57
N PHE A 52 -4.46 -8.79 6.38
CA PHE A 52 -4.47 -8.29 7.74
C PHE A 52 -4.19 -6.78 7.86
N ILE A 53 -4.01 -6.08 6.74
CA ILE A 53 -3.87 -4.64 6.65
C ILE A 53 -4.98 -4.10 5.75
N PRO A 54 -5.75 -3.09 6.15
CA PRO A 54 -6.73 -2.48 5.27
C PRO A 54 -6.04 -1.74 4.13
N LYS A 55 -6.69 -1.72 2.96
CA LYS A 55 -6.23 -0.93 1.82
C LYS A 55 -6.46 0.57 2.08
N THR A 56 -5.67 1.40 1.42
CA THR A 56 -5.70 2.87 1.57
C THR A 56 -6.82 3.56 0.78
N ASP A 57 -7.88 2.83 0.40
CA ASP A 57 -9.01 3.37 -0.33
C ASP A 57 -9.94 4.13 0.61
N GLN A 58 -9.86 5.45 0.58
CA GLN A 58 -10.75 6.33 1.35
C GLN A 58 -11.97 6.74 0.51
N PRO A 59 -13.19 6.74 1.09
CA PRO A 59 -14.37 7.21 0.38
C PRO A 59 -14.26 8.70 0.07
N ARG A 60 -14.72 9.10 -1.12
CA ARG A 60 -14.75 10.50 -1.51
C ARG A 60 -15.84 11.24 -0.74
N ILE A 61 -15.60 12.52 -0.40
CA ILE A 61 -16.55 13.34 0.32
C ILE A 61 -17.89 13.47 -0.41
N GLN A 62 -17.89 13.41 -1.75
CA GLN A 62 -19.12 13.44 -2.55
C GLN A 62 -20.05 12.26 -2.25
N ASN A 63 -19.48 11.12 -1.79
CA ASN A 63 -20.22 9.92 -1.40
C ASN A 63 -20.67 9.95 0.08
N LEU A 64 -20.34 11.02 0.80
CA LEU A 64 -20.61 11.18 2.23
C LEU A 64 -21.32 12.53 2.51
N PRO A 65 -22.48 12.81 1.90
CA PRO A 65 -23.11 14.15 1.91
C PRO A 65 -23.49 14.62 3.31
N HIS A 66 -23.70 13.69 4.25
CA HIS A 66 -24.12 13.99 5.62
C HIS A 66 -22.97 13.99 6.63
N LEU A 67 -21.70 13.76 6.20
CA LEU A 67 -20.57 13.58 7.11
C LEU A 67 -20.47 14.72 8.14
N PHE A 68 -20.41 15.96 7.68
CA PHE A 68 -20.28 17.12 8.57
C PHE A 68 -21.56 17.45 9.35
N THR A 69 -22.72 17.04 8.83
CA THR A 69 -23.99 17.25 9.52
C THR A 69 -24.18 16.27 10.67
N THR A 70 -23.76 15.04 10.47
CA THR A 70 -23.85 13.97 11.48
C THR A 70 -22.81 14.14 12.59
N ASN A 71 -21.60 14.62 12.21
CA ASN A 71 -20.44 14.71 13.11
C ASN A 71 -20.09 16.18 13.42
N LYS A 72 -21.09 16.99 13.77
CA LYS A 72 -20.92 18.44 14.00
C LYS A 72 -19.97 18.78 15.15
N GLU A 73 -19.92 17.90 16.15
CA GLU A 73 -19.13 18.11 17.37
C GLU A 73 -17.74 17.47 17.25
N ASP A 74 -17.46 16.75 16.13
CA ASP A 74 -16.18 16.11 15.95
C ASP A 74 -15.13 17.10 15.45
N THR A 75 -13.88 16.85 15.85
CA THR A 75 -12.74 17.60 15.36
C THR A 75 -12.14 16.87 14.16
N PHE A 76 -12.03 17.57 13.05
CA PHE A 76 -11.44 17.04 11.80
C PHE A 76 -9.99 17.52 11.64
N GLU A 77 -9.13 16.63 11.19
CA GLU A 77 -7.79 16.99 10.75
C GLU A 77 -7.82 17.30 9.25
N GLU A 78 -7.25 18.43 8.86
CA GLU A 78 -7.02 18.78 7.46
C GLU A 78 -5.59 18.50 7.09
N THR A 79 -5.36 17.77 5.99
CA THR A 79 -4.04 17.44 5.48
C THR A 79 -3.94 17.70 3.98
N LEU A 80 -2.72 17.98 3.50
CA LEU A 80 -2.44 18.11 2.08
C LEU A 80 -2.46 16.72 1.42
N LYS A 81 -3.29 16.56 0.38
CA LYS A 81 -3.27 15.35 -0.43
C LYS A 81 -2.17 15.46 -1.50
N LEU A 82 -1.10 14.69 -1.31
CA LEU A 82 -0.04 14.55 -2.31
C LEU A 82 -0.50 13.66 -3.47
N ASP A 83 0.01 13.90 -4.67
CA ASP A 83 -0.26 13.10 -5.85
C ASP A 83 0.95 12.22 -6.20
N GLY A 84 0.90 10.98 -5.81
CA GLY A 84 1.97 10.02 -6.00
C GLY A 84 1.47 8.58 -6.13
N SER A 85 2.14 7.67 -5.48
CA SER A 85 1.76 6.27 -5.41
C SER A 85 1.64 5.81 -3.97
N SER A 86 0.50 5.21 -3.63
CA SER A 86 0.30 4.63 -2.31
C SER A 86 1.33 3.55 -2.02
N MET A 87 2.04 3.70 -0.90
CA MET A 87 3.05 2.76 -0.42
C MET A 87 2.74 2.37 1.02
N THR A 88 2.71 1.06 1.27
CA THR A 88 2.52 0.50 2.62
C THR A 88 3.76 -0.28 3.02
N CYS A 89 4.34 0.01 4.18
CA CYS A 89 5.41 -0.77 4.77
C CYS A 89 4.92 -1.38 6.07
N TYR A 90 5.18 -2.67 6.28
CA TYR A 90 4.72 -3.37 7.47
C TYR A 90 5.77 -4.28 8.07
N LYS A 91 5.67 -4.53 9.37
CA LYS A 91 6.55 -5.46 10.07
C LYS A 91 5.75 -6.36 11.01
N VAL A 92 5.85 -7.65 10.81
CA VAL A 92 5.12 -8.66 11.59
C VAL A 92 6.07 -9.70 12.16
N SER A 93 5.65 -10.33 13.23
CA SER A 93 6.34 -11.53 13.73
C SER A 93 6.18 -12.64 12.71
N SER A 94 7.29 -13.28 12.36
CA SER A 94 7.26 -14.49 11.54
C SER A 94 6.87 -15.65 12.43
N SER A 95 5.72 -16.28 12.17
CA SER A 95 5.38 -17.53 12.84
C SER A 95 6.41 -18.59 12.46
N SER A 96 7.05 -19.19 13.46
CA SER A 96 7.99 -20.28 13.21
C SER A 96 7.26 -21.47 12.60
N THR A 97 7.56 -21.76 11.34
CA THR A 97 7.13 -23.01 10.71
C THR A 97 7.81 -24.22 11.42
N LEU A 98 7.20 -25.41 11.34
CA LEU A 98 7.81 -26.64 11.89
C LEU A 98 9.26 -26.82 11.39
N LEU A 99 9.53 -26.44 10.14
CA LEU A 99 10.86 -26.45 9.55
C LEU A 99 11.83 -25.49 10.26
N GLN A 100 11.38 -24.30 10.66
CA GLN A 100 12.20 -23.33 11.40
C GLN A 100 12.49 -23.81 12.83
N LYS A 101 11.54 -24.49 13.47
CA LYS A 101 11.76 -25.15 14.77
C LYS A 101 12.80 -26.27 14.65
N PHE A 102 12.76 -27.03 13.56
CA PHE A 102 13.74 -28.08 13.29
C PHE A 102 15.13 -27.50 13.01
N LEU A 103 15.22 -26.43 12.21
CA LEU A 103 16.49 -25.75 11.92
C LEU A 103 17.10 -25.08 13.15
N SER A 104 16.29 -24.64 14.11
CA SER A 104 16.78 -24.06 15.37
C SER A 104 17.52 -25.08 16.26
N LEU A 105 17.20 -26.36 16.14
CA LEU A 105 17.93 -27.46 16.79
C LEU A 105 19.37 -27.57 16.28
N PHE A 106 19.64 -27.12 15.04
CA PHE A 106 20.98 -27.08 14.44
C PHE A 106 21.67 -25.71 14.57
N GLY A 107 21.15 -24.84 15.45
CA GLY A 107 21.74 -23.50 15.68
C GLY A 107 21.45 -22.46 14.59
N ILE A 108 20.64 -22.78 13.59
CA ILE A 108 20.24 -21.85 12.50
C ILE A 108 19.09 -21.01 13.01
N LYS A 109 19.35 -19.74 13.35
CA LYS A 109 18.31 -18.78 13.73
C LYS A 109 17.58 -18.27 12.48
N ALA A 110 16.33 -18.66 12.30
CA ALA A 110 15.46 -18.04 11.31
C ALA A 110 15.09 -16.60 11.74
N PRO A 111 14.86 -15.66 10.80
CA PRO A 111 14.41 -14.32 11.15
C PRO A 111 13.07 -14.42 11.90
N THR A 112 13.01 -13.80 13.06
CA THR A 112 11.81 -13.78 13.92
C THR A 112 10.77 -12.77 13.44
N THR A 113 11.11 -11.93 12.47
CA THR A 113 10.25 -10.88 11.93
C THR A 113 10.31 -10.86 10.40
N LYS A 114 9.19 -10.52 9.78
CA LYS A 114 9.07 -10.23 8.34
C LYS A 114 8.79 -8.75 8.16
N PHE A 115 9.59 -8.07 7.33
CA PHE A 115 9.30 -6.73 6.82
C PHE A 115 8.82 -6.85 5.37
N GLY A 116 7.76 -6.13 5.00
CA GLY A 116 7.21 -6.12 3.66
C GLY A 116 6.94 -4.71 3.18
N VAL A 117 6.96 -4.53 1.87
CA VAL A 117 6.66 -3.28 1.16
C VAL A 117 5.63 -3.56 0.10
N CYS A 118 4.53 -2.82 0.11
CA CYS A 118 3.42 -2.97 -0.81
C CYS A 118 3.21 -1.70 -1.63
N SER A 119 2.81 -1.88 -2.88
CA SER A 119 2.07 -0.86 -3.63
C SER A 119 0.58 -0.92 -3.21
N ARG A 120 -0.28 -0.12 -3.85
CA ARG A 120 -1.73 -0.09 -3.55
C ARG A 120 -2.40 -1.46 -3.48
N ASN A 121 -1.99 -2.42 -4.34
CA ASN A 121 -2.69 -3.70 -4.49
C ASN A 121 -1.81 -4.92 -4.29
N VAL A 122 -0.49 -4.76 -4.18
CA VAL A 122 0.47 -5.85 -4.36
C VAL A 122 1.55 -5.79 -3.28
N ASP A 123 1.85 -6.94 -2.65
CA ASP A 123 3.03 -7.14 -1.80
C ASP A 123 4.25 -7.34 -2.72
N LEU A 124 5.15 -6.36 -2.72
CA LEU A 124 6.30 -6.33 -3.62
C LEU A 124 7.42 -7.21 -3.09
N LYS A 125 7.90 -8.12 -3.90
CA LYS A 125 9.07 -8.92 -3.53
C LYS A 125 10.35 -8.08 -3.63
N ARG A 126 11.20 -8.22 -2.64
CA ARG A 126 12.54 -7.67 -2.70
C ARG A 126 13.35 -8.46 -3.71
N THR A 127 13.87 -7.79 -4.74
CA THR A 127 14.80 -8.43 -5.68
C THR A 127 16.19 -8.53 -5.04
N ALA A 128 16.89 -9.65 -5.29
CA ALA A 128 18.21 -9.91 -4.70
C ALA A 128 19.31 -8.95 -5.20
N ASN A 129 19.01 -8.08 -6.15
CA ASN A 129 19.96 -7.19 -6.83
C ASN A 129 19.94 -5.76 -6.27
N THR A 130 19.71 -5.59 -4.97
CA THR A 130 19.92 -4.29 -4.35
C THR A 130 21.42 -4.00 -4.33
N VAL A 131 21.90 -3.26 -5.30
CA VAL A 131 23.30 -2.84 -5.37
C VAL A 131 23.40 -1.49 -4.70
N MET A 132 24.13 -1.42 -3.60
CA MET A 132 24.64 -0.15 -3.08
C MET A 132 25.78 0.29 -3.99
N THR A 133 25.60 1.36 -4.74
CA THR A 133 26.66 1.97 -5.50
C THR A 133 27.07 3.28 -4.87
N PHE A 134 28.37 3.49 -4.74
CA PHE A 134 28.92 4.79 -4.39
C PHE A 134 29.12 5.55 -5.71
N ASN A 135 28.56 6.74 -5.82
CA ASN A 135 28.89 7.64 -6.92
C ASN A 135 30.30 8.22 -6.70
N ASN A 136 30.87 8.88 -7.74
CA ASN A 136 32.20 9.50 -7.67
C ASN A 136 32.34 10.58 -6.59
N GLU A 137 31.26 10.97 -5.92
CA GLU A 137 31.19 11.94 -4.82
C GLU A 137 31.07 11.28 -3.43
N GLY A 138 31.17 9.95 -3.36
CA GLY A 138 31.05 9.19 -2.11
C GLY A 138 29.63 9.10 -1.53
N LYS A 139 28.60 9.52 -2.30
CA LYS A 139 27.21 9.37 -1.89
C LYS A 139 26.71 7.94 -2.20
N GLU A 140 26.16 7.30 -1.19
CA GLU A 140 25.45 6.04 -1.36
C GLU A 140 24.20 6.24 -2.24
N SER A 141 24.10 5.51 -3.33
CA SER A 141 22.87 5.39 -4.08
C SER A 141 22.39 3.95 -4.03
N VAL A 142 21.14 3.77 -3.59
CA VAL A 142 20.49 2.46 -3.54
C VAL A 142 19.73 2.27 -4.84
N TYR A 143 20.16 1.31 -5.65
CA TYR A 143 19.41 0.90 -6.83
C TYR A 143 18.68 -0.41 -6.49
N ASP A 144 17.38 -0.31 -6.26
CA ASP A 144 16.47 -1.44 -6.38
C ASP A 144 15.69 -1.26 -7.69
N GLN A 145 15.23 -2.36 -8.30
CA GLN A 145 14.35 -2.30 -9.46
C GLN A 145 12.99 -1.68 -9.14
N SER A 146 12.65 -1.53 -7.86
CA SER A 146 11.43 -0.93 -7.35
C SER A 146 11.75 0.34 -6.56
N ASP A 147 11.22 1.48 -6.99
CA ASP A 147 11.30 2.75 -6.27
C ASP A 147 10.74 2.65 -4.84
N PHE A 148 9.79 1.75 -4.61
CA PHE A 148 9.21 1.45 -3.29
C PHE A 148 10.24 0.83 -2.35
N TRP A 149 10.92 -0.24 -2.79
CA TRP A 149 11.96 -0.88 -1.99
C TRP A 149 13.18 0.02 -1.82
N ALA A 150 13.58 0.74 -2.87
CA ALA A 150 14.68 1.70 -2.79
C ALA A 150 14.41 2.77 -1.72
N THR A 151 13.19 3.30 -1.68
CA THR A 151 12.77 4.28 -0.66
C THR A 151 12.73 3.66 0.73
N ALA A 152 12.17 2.46 0.89
CA ALA A 152 12.13 1.76 2.18
C ALA A 152 13.54 1.50 2.75
N ILE A 153 14.50 1.16 1.89
CA ILE A 153 15.90 0.94 2.26
C ILE A 153 16.58 2.28 2.60
N LYS A 154 16.42 3.31 1.75
CA LYS A 154 16.99 4.65 1.97
C LYS A 154 16.56 5.23 3.32
N LEU A 155 15.31 5.03 3.69
CA LEU A 155 14.74 5.51 4.96
C LEU A 155 14.95 4.54 6.13
N ASP A 156 15.60 3.40 5.91
CA ASP A 156 15.82 2.35 6.92
C ASP A 156 14.54 1.89 7.62
N LEU A 157 13.43 1.80 6.87
CA LEU A 157 12.11 1.50 7.44
C LEU A 157 12.05 0.12 8.09
N ALA A 158 12.83 -0.84 7.61
CA ALA A 158 12.88 -2.19 8.18
C ALA A 158 13.37 -2.20 9.64
N ASN A 159 14.24 -1.27 10.01
CA ASN A 159 14.73 -1.12 11.39
C ASN A 159 13.87 -0.18 12.22
N ARG A 160 13.35 0.88 11.59
CA ARG A 160 12.55 1.90 12.27
C ARG A 160 11.15 1.44 12.61
N VAL A 161 10.44 0.78 11.69
CA VAL A 161 9.06 0.35 11.91
C VAL A 161 9.02 -0.77 12.97
N PRO A 162 8.27 -0.59 14.07
CA PRO A 162 8.12 -1.61 15.09
C PRO A 162 7.34 -2.84 14.58
N VAL A 163 7.57 -3.98 15.23
CA VAL A 163 6.77 -5.19 14.95
C VAL A 163 5.32 -4.96 15.36
N GLY A 164 4.38 -5.38 14.53
CA GLY A 164 2.94 -5.21 14.76
C GLY A 164 2.36 -3.94 14.15
N TYR A 165 3.14 -3.18 13.39
CA TYR A 165 2.67 -1.95 12.74
C TYR A 165 2.82 -1.99 11.23
N ALA A 166 1.90 -1.31 10.56
CA ALA A 166 1.99 -0.93 9.16
C ALA A 166 1.90 0.59 9.05
N ILE A 167 2.82 1.19 8.30
CA ILE A 167 2.78 2.60 7.93
C ILE A 167 2.29 2.72 6.50
N GLN A 168 1.33 3.58 6.27
CA GLN A 168 0.72 3.84 4.96
C GLN A 168 0.97 5.28 4.59
N GLY A 169 1.47 5.50 3.37
CA GLY A 169 1.89 6.83 2.95
C GLY A 169 1.88 6.98 1.43
N GLU A 170 2.22 8.18 1.00
CA GLU A 170 2.35 8.53 -0.40
C GLU A 170 3.82 8.63 -0.78
N LEU A 171 4.21 7.86 -1.80
CA LEU A 171 5.51 7.95 -2.44
C LEU A 171 5.42 8.94 -3.59
N ILE A 172 6.21 10.01 -3.54
CA ILE A 172 6.30 11.01 -4.60
C ILE A 172 7.73 11.10 -5.13
N GLY A 173 7.90 11.57 -6.34
CA GLY A 173 9.23 11.76 -6.91
C GLY A 173 9.29 11.68 -8.43
N PRO A 174 10.51 11.77 -8.97
CA PRO A 174 10.74 11.59 -10.41
C PRO A 174 10.21 10.24 -10.87
N LYS A 175 9.46 10.20 -11.98
CA LYS A 175 8.83 9.01 -12.56
C LYS A 175 7.66 8.41 -11.76
N ILE A 176 7.28 9.03 -10.64
CA ILE A 176 6.05 8.68 -9.92
C ILE A 176 4.95 9.60 -10.40
N GLN A 177 3.90 9.04 -11.01
CA GLN A 177 2.81 9.80 -11.65
C GLN A 177 3.39 10.94 -12.53
N ALA A 178 2.81 12.13 -12.48
CA ALA A 178 3.27 13.30 -13.22
C ALA A 178 4.28 14.16 -12.41
N ASN A 179 4.67 13.73 -11.22
CA ASN A 179 5.54 14.50 -10.29
C ASN A 179 5.07 15.95 -10.14
N HIS A 180 3.80 16.13 -9.78
CA HIS A 180 3.17 17.44 -9.66
C HIS A 180 3.86 18.35 -8.64
N GLU A 181 4.41 17.76 -7.57
CA GLU A 181 5.19 18.46 -6.54
C GLU A 181 6.58 18.88 -7.02
N LYS A 182 7.01 18.45 -8.22
CA LYS A 182 8.30 18.78 -8.85
C LYS A 182 9.50 18.49 -7.95
N VAL A 183 9.42 17.48 -7.12
CA VAL A 183 10.54 17.05 -6.28
C VAL A 183 11.63 16.37 -7.12
N THR A 184 12.87 16.51 -6.71
CA THR A 184 14.03 16.02 -7.46
C THR A 184 14.48 14.63 -7.04
N GLU A 185 13.96 14.13 -5.93
CA GLU A 185 14.26 12.80 -5.41
C GLU A 185 13.00 12.11 -4.85
N LEU A 186 13.08 10.79 -4.67
CA LEU A 186 11.98 10.02 -4.07
C LEU A 186 11.81 10.43 -2.59
N GLN A 187 10.57 10.77 -2.23
CA GLN A 187 10.14 11.15 -0.89
C GLN A 187 8.93 10.34 -0.50
N TYR A 188 8.83 10.01 0.78
CA TYR A 188 7.73 9.22 1.33
C TYR A 188 7.12 9.94 2.52
N TYR A 189 5.82 10.19 2.48
CA TYR A 189 5.06 10.87 3.52
C TYR A 189 3.97 9.95 4.07
N VAL A 190 4.02 9.69 5.37
CA VAL A 190 3.05 8.81 6.05
C VAL A 190 1.78 9.58 6.33
N PHE A 191 0.65 9.07 5.88
CA PHE A 191 -0.67 9.62 6.18
C PHE A 191 -1.46 8.79 7.20
N ASP A 192 -1.18 7.48 7.32
CA ASP A 192 -1.80 6.59 8.31
C ASP A 192 -0.81 5.61 8.92
N VAL A 193 -1.06 5.23 10.18
CA VAL A 193 -0.37 4.16 10.88
C VAL A 193 -1.40 3.17 11.40
N PHE A 194 -1.28 1.91 11.04
CA PHE A 194 -2.19 0.84 11.41
C PHE A 194 -1.53 -0.10 12.42
N ASN A 195 -2.15 -0.27 13.58
CA ASN A 195 -1.76 -1.28 14.55
C ASN A 195 -2.36 -2.63 14.14
N ILE A 196 -1.52 -3.53 13.66
CA ILE A 196 -1.93 -4.84 13.12
C ILE A 196 -2.48 -5.74 14.23
N SER A 197 -1.94 -5.62 15.45
CA SER A 197 -2.38 -6.47 16.58
C SER A 197 -3.76 -6.07 17.09
N GLU A 198 -4.04 -4.78 17.14
CA GLU A 198 -5.31 -4.22 17.63
C GLU A 198 -6.32 -3.99 16.51
N GLN A 199 -5.91 -4.16 15.25
CA GLN A 199 -6.75 -3.97 14.06
C GLN A 199 -7.41 -2.58 14.01
N CYS A 200 -6.66 -1.53 14.38
CA CYS A 200 -7.12 -0.14 14.35
C CYS A 200 -6.05 0.81 13.84
N TYR A 201 -6.49 1.95 13.32
CA TYR A 201 -5.60 3.06 13.01
C TYR A 201 -5.26 3.84 14.27
N LEU A 202 -4.05 4.39 14.31
CA LEU A 202 -3.69 5.38 15.34
C LEU A 202 -4.47 6.67 15.11
N LEU A 203 -4.84 7.33 16.21
CA LEU A 203 -5.43 8.66 16.16
C LEU A 203 -4.43 9.67 15.56
N PRO A 204 -4.90 10.81 15.03
CA PRO A 204 -4.03 11.78 14.35
C PRO A 204 -2.83 12.24 15.20
N GLN A 205 -3.02 12.47 16.50
CA GLN A 205 -1.92 12.85 17.37
C GLN A 205 -0.94 11.71 17.61
N GLU A 206 -1.45 10.51 17.88
CA GLU A 206 -0.64 9.30 18.08
C GLU A 206 0.20 8.98 16.83
N ARG A 207 -0.38 9.14 15.63
CA ARG A 207 0.32 8.98 14.36
C ARG A 207 1.48 9.97 14.23
N ARG A 208 1.25 11.25 14.54
CA ARG A 208 2.30 12.29 14.49
C ARG A 208 3.43 11.96 15.46
N ASP A 209 3.12 11.62 16.69
CA ASP A 209 4.09 11.27 17.71
C ASP A 209 4.89 10.00 17.33
N PHE A 210 4.20 9.01 16.75
CA PHE A 210 4.81 7.80 16.21
C PHE A 210 5.80 8.12 15.09
N CYS A 211 5.39 8.88 14.08
CA CYS A 211 6.25 9.26 12.96
C CYS A 211 7.42 10.12 13.41
N HIS A 212 7.19 11.07 14.32
CA HIS A 212 8.25 11.89 14.90
C HIS A 212 9.29 11.06 15.66
N THR A 213 8.84 10.10 16.48
CA THR A 213 9.73 9.19 17.22
C THR A 213 10.60 8.35 16.29
N LEU A 214 10.06 7.94 15.15
CA LEU A 214 10.78 7.17 14.15
C LEU A 214 11.59 8.04 13.17
N GLY A 215 11.44 9.37 13.22
CA GLY A 215 12.08 10.28 12.26
C GLY A 215 11.61 10.05 10.82
N ILE A 216 10.32 9.71 10.62
CA ILE A 216 9.72 9.48 9.30
C ILE A 216 8.84 10.68 8.95
N PRO A 217 8.94 11.24 7.72
CA PRO A 217 8.07 12.32 7.25
C PRO A 217 6.58 11.92 7.25
N HIS A 218 5.72 12.89 7.61
CA HIS A 218 4.26 12.68 7.67
C HIS A 218 3.49 13.97 7.38
#